data_2531a5d6c03f90ed731253179cd27069
#
_entry.id   2531a5d6c03f90ed731253179cd27069
#
_cell.length_a   1.000
_cell.length_b   1.000
_cell.length_c   1.000
_cell.angle_alpha   90.00
_cell.angle_beta   90.00
_cell.angle_gamma   90.00
#
_symmetry.space_group_name_H-M   'P 1'
#
loop_
_entity.id
_entity.type
_entity.pdbx_description
1 polymer ?
#
loop_
_entity_poly.entity_id
_entity_poly.type
_entity_poly.pdbx_seq_one_letter_code
_entity_poly.pdbx_strand_id
1 'polypeptide(L)'
;MKKLIYQVYVGKKSRLYNHCTKSVKEYANKIGVDYICQNEPILRIKPDVFTTNRSRESYEKYGGYLPIYEKENAFSWFDKYDQIAIIDADVYVRSNSPDFFNELDGEYDFGGVVEKQMPITQTYYQKILNYSHMQYGTLNVWNNWNMNDPAPFINMGVMLMNKKFSNYLKKQSPKQFIERPEFKQFVDGMGAWKWSTDQTLLNYWINKEGMNIKHLHWK
;
A
#
# COMPACT_ATOMS: atom_id res chain seq x y z
N MET A 1 8.42 -21.58 6.97
CA MET A 1 8.30 -20.15 6.67
C MET A 1 6.98 -19.66 7.25
N LYS A 2 7.01 -18.68 8.18
CA LYS A 2 5.79 -18.12 8.78
C LYS A 2 5.22 -17.03 7.88
N LYS A 3 3.93 -17.10 7.57
CA LYS A 3 3.25 -16.20 6.66
C LYS A 3 2.09 -15.50 7.38
N LEU A 4 1.85 -14.23 7.05
CA LEU A 4 0.78 -13.41 7.61
C LEU A 4 -0.01 -12.73 6.48
N ILE A 5 -1.33 -12.79 6.55
CA ILE A 5 -2.21 -11.88 5.83
C ILE A 5 -2.69 -10.80 6.80
N TYR A 6 -2.47 -9.55 6.44
CA TYR A 6 -2.82 -8.38 7.22
C TYR A 6 -3.84 -7.51 6.47
N GLN A 7 -4.91 -7.16 7.16
CA GLN A 7 -5.91 -6.21 6.66
C GLN A 7 -6.14 -5.08 7.65
N VAL A 8 -6.55 -3.93 7.15
CA VAL A 8 -6.97 -2.80 7.98
C VAL A 8 -8.41 -2.46 7.66
N TYR A 9 -9.25 -2.49 8.69
CA TYR A 9 -10.64 -2.12 8.61
C TYR A 9 -10.99 -1.18 9.78
N VAL A 10 -10.49 0.07 9.71
CA VAL A 10 -10.78 1.13 10.67
C VAL A 10 -11.84 2.07 10.13
N GLY A 11 -12.73 2.53 10.99
CA GLY A 11 -13.82 3.45 10.67
C GLY A 11 -15.19 2.82 10.60
N LYS A 12 -16.10 3.40 9.78
CA LYS A 12 -17.50 2.97 9.72
C LYS A 12 -17.64 1.58 9.09
N LYS A 13 -18.32 0.67 9.80
CA LYS A 13 -18.61 -0.67 9.31
C LYS A 13 -19.44 -0.63 8.02
N SER A 14 -19.03 -1.41 7.00
CA SER A 14 -19.67 -1.55 5.70
C SER A 14 -19.99 -3.01 5.42
N ARG A 15 -21.13 -3.29 4.79
CA ARG A 15 -21.48 -4.65 4.35
C ARG A 15 -20.47 -5.20 3.35
N LEU A 16 -20.00 -4.35 2.44
CA LEU A 16 -18.96 -4.71 1.47
C LEU A 16 -17.67 -5.15 2.19
N TYR A 17 -17.15 -4.31 3.08
CA TYR A 17 -15.92 -4.60 3.79
C TYR A 17 -16.03 -5.83 4.69
N ASN A 18 -17.19 -6.02 5.36
CA ASN A 18 -17.42 -7.23 6.13
C ASN A 18 -17.41 -8.49 5.24
N HIS A 19 -17.97 -8.42 4.04
CA HIS A 19 -17.96 -9.53 3.09
C HIS A 19 -16.55 -9.82 2.57
N CYS A 20 -15.80 -8.80 2.19
CA CYS A 20 -14.44 -8.92 1.69
C CYS A 20 -13.47 -9.44 2.78
N THR A 21 -13.49 -8.86 3.97
CA THR A 21 -12.63 -9.31 5.08
C THR A 21 -12.94 -10.74 5.51
N LYS A 22 -14.22 -11.15 5.46
CA LYS A 22 -14.60 -12.55 5.69
C LYS A 22 -13.98 -13.48 4.66
N SER A 23 -14.05 -13.13 3.37
CA SER A 23 -13.47 -13.95 2.28
C SER A 23 -11.95 -14.10 2.42
N VAL A 24 -11.26 -13.04 2.82
CA VAL A 24 -9.80 -13.08 3.05
C VAL A 24 -9.46 -13.95 4.26
N LYS A 25 -10.22 -13.86 5.34
CA LYS A 25 -10.05 -14.73 6.52
C LYS A 25 -10.26 -16.21 6.18
N GLU A 26 -11.29 -16.53 5.43
CA GLU A 26 -11.57 -17.89 4.96
C GLU A 26 -10.44 -18.42 4.06
N TYR A 27 -9.92 -17.55 3.18
CA TYR A 27 -8.78 -17.87 2.34
C TYR A 27 -7.51 -18.11 3.17
N ALA A 28 -7.20 -17.27 4.15
CA ALA A 28 -6.05 -17.46 5.05
C ALA A 28 -6.11 -18.82 5.76
N ASN A 29 -7.29 -19.17 6.29
CA ASN A 29 -7.53 -20.47 6.91
C ASN A 29 -7.29 -21.65 5.92
N LYS A 30 -7.79 -21.50 4.69
CA LYS A 30 -7.63 -22.52 3.63
C LYS A 30 -6.17 -22.80 3.32
N ILE A 31 -5.34 -21.76 3.22
CA ILE A 31 -3.91 -21.92 2.90
C ILE A 31 -3.01 -22.08 4.13
N GLY A 32 -3.60 -22.12 5.34
CA GLY A 32 -2.88 -22.39 6.59
C GLY A 32 -1.92 -21.28 7.02
N VAL A 33 -2.31 -19.99 6.84
CA VAL A 33 -1.52 -18.84 7.23
C VAL A 33 -2.22 -18.01 8.30
N ASP A 34 -1.45 -17.26 9.09
CA ASP A 34 -2.01 -16.38 10.11
C ASP A 34 -2.76 -15.19 9.46
N TYR A 35 -3.82 -14.75 10.12
CA TYR A 35 -4.65 -13.63 9.67
C TYR A 35 -4.85 -12.61 10.80
N ILE A 36 -4.55 -11.35 10.50
CA ILE A 36 -4.80 -10.22 11.39
C ILE A 36 -5.64 -9.20 10.64
N CYS A 37 -6.75 -8.76 11.26
CA CYS A 37 -7.52 -7.60 10.81
C CYS A 37 -7.43 -6.51 11.87
N GLN A 38 -6.73 -5.43 11.56
CA GLN A 38 -6.65 -4.25 12.43
C GLN A 38 -7.95 -3.46 12.33
N ASN A 39 -8.66 -3.31 13.44
CA ASN A 39 -9.95 -2.60 13.49
C ASN A 39 -9.85 -1.22 14.17
N GLU A 40 -8.72 -0.94 14.82
CA GLU A 40 -8.48 0.33 15.49
C GLU A 40 -7.27 1.05 14.91
N PRO A 41 -7.27 2.37 14.86
CA PRO A 41 -6.12 3.14 14.37
C PRO A 41 -4.95 3.05 15.36
N ILE A 42 -3.78 2.67 14.85
CA ILE A 42 -2.54 2.51 15.62
C ILE A 42 -1.53 3.60 15.29
N LEU A 43 -1.23 3.79 14.01
CA LEU A 43 -0.20 4.74 13.56
C LEU A 43 -0.64 6.19 13.72
N ARG A 44 -1.89 6.49 13.39
CA ARG A 44 -2.51 7.81 13.51
C ARG A 44 -1.66 8.91 12.87
N ILE A 45 -1.20 8.67 11.66
CA ILE A 45 -0.41 9.63 10.87
C ILE A 45 -1.24 10.87 10.61
N LYS A 46 -0.69 12.05 10.90
CA LYS A 46 -1.37 13.34 10.74
C LYS A 46 -0.66 14.21 9.72
N PRO A 47 -1.38 14.88 8.82
CA PRO A 47 -0.80 15.96 8.03
C PRO A 47 -0.52 17.17 8.94
N ASP A 48 0.58 17.88 8.67
CA ASP A 48 0.91 19.12 9.40
C ASP A 48 0.11 20.33 8.90
N VAL A 49 -0.49 20.20 7.71
CA VAL A 49 -1.18 21.30 7.04
C VAL A 49 -2.69 21.15 7.16
N PHE A 50 -3.35 22.17 7.70
CA PHE A 50 -4.79 22.19 7.99
C PHE A 50 -5.66 22.82 6.91
N THR A 51 -5.07 23.34 5.86
CA THR A 51 -5.75 24.15 4.85
C THR A 51 -6.14 23.39 3.58
N THR A 52 -5.82 22.11 3.49
CA THR A 52 -6.19 21.28 2.35
C THR A 52 -7.54 20.59 2.57
N ASN A 53 -8.25 20.22 1.50
CA ASN A 53 -9.47 19.41 1.60
C ASN A 53 -9.23 18.08 2.34
N ARG A 54 -8.03 17.53 2.22
CA ARG A 54 -7.62 16.29 2.86
C ARG A 54 -7.47 16.44 4.37
N SER A 55 -6.82 17.49 4.84
CA SER A 55 -6.70 17.76 6.27
C SER A 55 -8.05 18.07 6.89
N ARG A 56 -8.92 18.81 6.20
CA ARG A 56 -10.30 19.08 6.63
C ARG A 56 -11.09 17.78 6.79
N GLU A 57 -11.09 16.91 5.79
CA GLU A 57 -11.74 15.61 5.86
C GLU A 57 -11.18 14.74 7.01
N SER A 58 -9.88 14.75 7.21
CA SER A 58 -9.20 14.06 8.30
C SER A 58 -9.73 14.52 9.66
N TYR A 59 -9.87 15.83 9.87
CA TYR A 59 -10.43 16.38 11.12
C TYR A 59 -11.89 16.04 11.30
N GLU A 60 -12.70 16.23 10.26
CA GLU A 60 -14.15 16.03 10.34
C GLU A 60 -14.54 14.57 10.54
N LYS A 61 -13.83 13.64 9.90
CA LYS A 61 -14.21 12.23 9.89
C LYS A 61 -13.36 11.31 10.78
N TYR A 62 -12.08 11.64 10.97
CA TYR A 62 -11.10 10.71 11.54
C TYR A 62 -10.30 11.28 12.72
N GLY A 63 -10.69 12.42 13.29
CA GLY A 63 -9.99 13.01 14.45
C GLY A 63 -8.57 13.49 14.13
N GLY A 64 -8.33 13.90 12.88
CA GLY A 64 -7.09 14.52 12.44
C GLY A 64 -6.01 13.55 11.94
N TYR A 65 -6.30 12.26 11.77
CA TYR A 65 -5.34 11.31 11.17
C TYR A 65 -5.81 10.82 9.79
N LEU A 66 -4.89 10.23 9.03
CA LEU A 66 -5.13 9.69 7.69
C LEU A 66 -5.19 8.16 7.74
N PRO A 67 -6.38 7.53 7.68
CA PRO A 67 -6.54 6.08 7.81
C PRO A 67 -5.80 5.27 6.74
N ILE A 68 -5.53 5.88 5.58
CA ILE A 68 -4.85 5.22 4.46
C ILE A 68 -3.44 4.72 4.81
N TYR A 69 -2.78 5.31 5.82
CA TYR A 69 -1.46 4.90 6.28
C TYR A 69 -1.49 3.87 7.41
N GLU A 70 -2.66 3.42 7.84
CA GLU A 70 -2.75 2.42 8.91
C GLU A 70 -2.29 1.03 8.46
N LYS A 71 -2.32 0.73 7.17
CA LYS A 71 -1.92 -0.58 6.64
C LYS A 71 -0.40 -0.83 6.71
N GLU A 72 0.41 0.22 6.75
CA GLU A 72 1.85 0.11 6.96
C GLU A 72 2.21 -0.38 8.36
N ASN A 73 1.25 -0.41 9.30
CA ASN A 73 1.47 -1.05 10.60
C ASN A 73 1.80 -2.56 10.47
N ALA A 74 1.45 -3.17 9.35
CA ALA A 74 1.86 -4.53 9.01
C ALA A 74 3.39 -4.72 9.05
N PHE A 75 4.17 -3.68 8.79
CA PHE A 75 5.64 -3.76 8.78
C PHE A 75 6.23 -4.10 10.17
N SER A 76 5.50 -3.85 11.26
CA SER A 76 5.91 -4.24 12.61
C SER A 76 5.96 -5.77 12.82
N TRP A 77 5.34 -6.54 11.92
CA TRP A 77 5.24 -7.99 12.05
C TRP A 77 6.41 -8.76 11.42
N PHE A 78 7.35 -8.09 10.74
CA PHE A 78 8.53 -8.75 10.17
C PHE A 78 9.45 -9.41 11.22
N ASP A 79 9.34 -9.03 12.49
CA ASP A 79 10.06 -9.73 13.57
C ASP A 79 9.55 -11.17 13.78
N LYS A 80 8.30 -11.45 13.41
CA LYS A 80 7.62 -12.73 13.65
C LYS A 80 7.35 -13.54 12.40
N TYR A 81 7.28 -12.87 11.23
CA TYR A 81 6.88 -13.49 9.96
C TYR A 81 7.95 -13.31 8.89
N ASP A 82 8.06 -14.33 8.04
CA ASP A 82 9.02 -14.34 6.93
C ASP A 82 8.42 -13.73 5.66
N GLN A 83 7.09 -13.83 5.51
CA GLN A 83 6.33 -13.19 4.44
C GLN A 83 5.07 -12.55 5.01
N ILE A 84 4.77 -11.34 4.51
CA ILE A 84 3.56 -10.61 4.87
C ILE A 84 2.84 -10.20 3.60
N ALA A 85 1.53 -10.46 3.56
CA ALA A 85 0.63 -9.90 2.57
C ALA A 85 -0.24 -8.83 3.21
N ILE A 86 -0.34 -7.67 2.60
CA ILE A 86 -1.35 -6.66 2.95
C ILE A 86 -2.42 -6.71 1.88
N ILE A 87 -3.68 -6.82 2.28
CA ILE A 87 -4.83 -6.87 1.37
C ILE A 87 -5.84 -5.79 1.81
N ASP A 88 -6.24 -4.91 0.90
CA ASP A 88 -7.23 -3.88 1.21
C ASP A 88 -8.58 -4.49 1.64
N ALA A 89 -9.30 -3.82 2.54
CA ALA A 89 -10.53 -4.34 3.13
C ALA A 89 -11.72 -4.46 2.15
N ASP A 90 -11.59 -3.91 0.94
CA ASP A 90 -12.57 -4.01 -0.16
C ASP A 90 -12.18 -5.05 -1.22
N VAL A 91 -11.10 -5.77 -1.02
CA VAL A 91 -10.68 -6.88 -1.89
C VAL A 91 -11.40 -8.17 -1.48
N TYR A 92 -12.08 -8.78 -2.44
CA TYR A 92 -12.72 -10.09 -2.29
C TYR A 92 -11.81 -11.20 -2.85
N VAL A 93 -11.48 -12.19 -2.03
CA VAL A 93 -10.69 -13.35 -2.47
C VAL A 93 -11.64 -14.53 -2.73
N ARG A 94 -11.54 -15.10 -3.94
CA ARG A 94 -12.34 -16.26 -4.33
C ARG A 94 -11.92 -17.52 -3.57
N SER A 95 -12.86 -18.41 -3.28
CA SER A 95 -12.60 -19.66 -2.56
C SER A 95 -11.64 -20.60 -3.27
N ASN A 96 -11.54 -20.52 -4.60
CA ASN A 96 -10.62 -21.32 -5.42
C ASN A 96 -9.27 -20.66 -5.70
N SER A 97 -8.99 -19.49 -5.13
CA SER A 97 -7.71 -18.80 -5.31
C SER A 97 -6.55 -19.67 -4.82
N PRO A 98 -5.43 -19.76 -5.59
CA PRO A 98 -4.23 -20.47 -5.17
C PRO A 98 -3.51 -19.76 -4.03
N ASP A 99 -2.52 -20.40 -3.41
CA ASP A 99 -1.63 -19.74 -2.44
C ASP A 99 -0.73 -18.72 -3.17
N PHE A 100 -1.10 -17.46 -3.08
CA PHE A 100 -0.38 -16.39 -3.75
C PHE A 100 0.99 -16.06 -3.13
N PHE A 101 1.28 -16.53 -1.92
CA PHE A 101 2.62 -16.41 -1.37
C PHE A 101 3.67 -17.16 -2.19
N ASN A 102 3.25 -18.16 -2.96
CA ASN A 102 4.14 -18.90 -3.85
C ASN A 102 4.61 -18.06 -5.05
N GLU A 103 3.93 -16.92 -5.34
CA GLU A 103 4.34 -16.00 -6.40
C GLU A 103 5.57 -15.16 -6.00
N LEU A 104 5.88 -15.06 -4.70
CA LEU A 104 6.99 -14.27 -4.21
C LEU A 104 8.09 -15.19 -3.66
N ASP A 105 8.97 -15.62 -4.54
CA ASP A 105 10.16 -16.39 -4.13
C ASP A 105 11.21 -15.50 -3.43
N GLY A 106 12.32 -16.14 -3.00
CA GLY A 106 13.35 -15.47 -2.22
C GLY A 106 14.19 -14.41 -2.98
N GLU A 107 14.01 -14.26 -4.29
CA GLU A 107 14.74 -13.28 -5.09
C GLU A 107 14.12 -11.88 -5.01
N TYR A 108 12.79 -11.81 -4.84
CA TYR A 108 12.05 -10.56 -4.80
C TYR A 108 11.86 -10.03 -3.38
N ASP A 109 11.90 -8.72 -3.24
CA ASP A 109 11.61 -8.02 -1.98
C ASP A 109 10.13 -7.73 -1.82
N PHE A 110 9.48 -7.39 -2.94
CA PHE A 110 8.10 -6.91 -3.01
C PHE A 110 7.38 -7.49 -4.23
N GLY A 111 6.08 -7.74 -4.09
CA GLY A 111 5.21 -8.16 -5.18
C GLY A 111 3.90 -7.36 -5.18
N GLY A 112 3.48 -6.93 -6.36
CA GLY A 112 2.23 -6.20 -6.56
C GLY A 112 1.78 -6.20 -8.00
N VAL A 113 0.50 -5.85 -8.24
CA VAL A 113 -0.09 -5.81 -9.59
C VAL A 113 0.19 -4.46 -10.22
N VAL A 114 0.68 -4.46 -11.46
CA VAL A 114 0.86 -3.23 -12.22
C VAL A 114 -0.49 -2.65 -12.60
N GLU A 115 -0.75 -1.40 -12.21
CA GLU A 115 -2.06 -0.73 -12.37
C GLU A 115 -2.58 -0.78 -13.81
N LYS A 116 -1.72 -0.53 -14.81
CA LYS A 116 -2.11 -0.56 -16.23
C LYS A 116 -2.56 -1.93 -16.76
N GLN A 117 -2.27 -3.01 -16.02
CA GLN A 117 -2.71 -4.37 -16.39
C GLN A 117 -4.10 -4.70 -15.84
N MET A 118 -4.61 -3.86 -14.94
CA MET A 118 -5.95 -4.01 -14.38
C MET A 118 -7.01 -3.55 -15.37
N PRO A 119 -8.28 -4.00 -15.25
CA PRO A 119 -9.37 -3.59 -16.12
C PRO A 119 -9.87 -2.18 -15.79
N ILE A 120 -9.00 -1.20 -15.88
CA ILE A 120 -9.30 0.21 -15.63
C ILE A 120 -9.59 0.95 -16.95
N THR A 121 -10.37 2.03 -16.87
CA THR A 121 -10.64 2.85 -18.05
C THR A 121 -9.39 3.64 -18.46
N GLN A 122 -9.26 3.91 -19.78
CA GLN A 122 -8.16 4.72 -20.31
C GLN A 122 -8.11 6.11 -19.65
N THR A 123 -9.27 6.70 -19.39
CA THR A 123 -9.37 8.01 -18.70
C THR A 123 -8.80 7.94 -17.29
N TYR A 124 -9.08 6.87 -16.55
CA TYR A 124 -8.56 6.69 -15.19
C TYR A 124 -7.05 6.47 -15.24
N TYR A 125 -6.57 5.61 -16.14
CA TYR A 125 -5.15 5.39 -16.33
C TYR A 125 -4.39 6.69 -16.65
N GLN A 126 -4.94 7.52 -17.55
CA GLN A 126 -4.34 8.82 -17.88
C GLN A 126 -4.27 9.77 -16.68
N LYS A 127 -5.28 9.74 -15.80
CA LYS A 127 -5.21 10.50 -14.53
C LYS A 127 -4.07 10.03 -13.64
N ILE A 128 -3.91 8.72 -13.46
CA ILE A 128 -2.80 8.16 -12.67
C ILE A 128 -1.47 8.63 -13.24
N LEU A 129 -1.27 8.53 -14.55
CA LEU A 129 -0.04 8.98 -15.21
C LEU A 129 0.24 10.47 -14.96
N ASN A 130 -0.76 11.32 -15.16
CA ASN A 130 -0.60 12.76 -14.99
C ASN A 130 -0.23 13.15 -13.56
N TYR A 131 -0.93 12.59 -12.56
CA TYR A 131 -0.65 12.90 -11.16
C TYR A 131 0.71 12.34 -10.72
N SER A 132 1.01 11.12 -11.09
CA SER A 132 2.29 10.49 -10.75
C SER A 132 3.45 11.24 -11.39
N HIS A 133 3.31 11.66 -12.65
CA HIS A 133 4.31 12.46 -13.35
C HIS A 133 4.56 13.81 -12.66
N MET A 134 3.49 14.51 -12.27
CA MET A 134 3.61 15.76 -11.50
C MET A 134 4.34 15.57 -10.18
N GLN A 135 4.02 14.50 -9.45
CA GLN A 135 4.61 14.24 -8.13
C GLN A 135 6.07 13.80 -8.25
N TYR A 136 6.35 12.79 -9.04
CA TYR A 136 7.69 12.22 -9.13
C TYR A 136 8.67 13.06 -9.95
N GLY A 137 8.17 13.83 -10.92
CA GLY A 137 8.98 14.77 -11.69
C GLY A 137 9.64 15.86 -10.84
N THR A 138 9.00 16.24 -9.70
CA THR A 138 9.57 17.22 -8.77
C THR A 138 10.67 16.64 -7.87
N LEU A 139 10.78 15.31 -7.81
CA LEU A 139 11.70 14.62 -6.89
C LEU A 139 13.05 14.25 -7.51
N ASN A 140 13.22 14.47 -8.81
CA ASN A 140 14.44 14.11 -9.58
C ASN A 140 14.91 12.66 -9.38
N VAL A 141 14.02 11.74 -9.02
CA VAL A 141 14.38 10.38 -8.59
C VAL A 141 14.08 9.35 -9.67
N TRP A 142 13.29 9.73 -10.69
CA TRP A 142 12.79 8.78 -11.66
C TRP A 142 13.12 9.21 -13.09
N ASN A 143 14.35 8.95 -13.51
CA ASN A 143 14.80 9.24 -14.88
C ASN A 143 14.00 8.50 -15.96
N ASN A 144 13.31 7.41 -15.58
CA ASN A 144 12.55 6.55 -16.49
C ASN A 144 11.04 6.83 -16.50
N TRP A 145 10.57 7.79 -15.69
CA TRP A 145 9.15 8.15 -15.66
C TRP A 145 8.83 9.15 -16.76
N ASN A 146 8.50 8.65 -17.92
CA ASN A 146 8.06 9.49 -19.03
C ASN A 146 6.65 9.11 -19.48
N MET A 147 5.99 10.00 -20.22
CA MET A 147 4.60 9.83 -20.66
C MET A 147 4.42 8.70 -21.68
N ASN A 148 5.49 8.38 -22.43
CA ASN A 148 5.43 7.36 -23.49
C ASN A 148 5.74 5.95 -22.96
N ASP A 149 6.63 5.86 -21.98
CA ASP A 149 7.00 4.61 -21.31
C ASP A 149 7.15 4.85 -19.79
N PRO A 150 6.02 5.04 -19.10
CA PRO A 150 6.06 5.29 -17.67
C PRO A 150 6.51 4.05 -16.91
N ALA A 151 7.29 4.26 -15.85
CA ALA A 151 7.65 3.21 -14.92
C ALA A 151 6.39 2.46 -14.42
N PRO A 152 6.49 1.16 -14.13
CA PRO A 152 5.35 0.41 -13.62
C PRO A 152 4.82 1.04 -12.34
N PHE A 153 3.57 1.47 -12.35
CA PHE A 153 2.88 1.95 -11.17
C PHE A 153 2.11 0.78 -10.56
N ILE A 154 2.50 0.40 -9.36
CA ILE A 154 1.96 -0.76 -8.66
C ILE A 154 0.71 -0.37 -7.88
N ASN A 155 -0.36 -1.15 -8.04
CA ASN A 155 -1.53 -1.05 -7.18
C ASN A 155 -1.24 -1.63 -5.80
N MET A 156 -1.56 -0.89 -4.74
CA MET A 156 -1.27 -1.26 -3.34
C MET A 156 -2.48 -1.91 -2.62
N GLY A 157 -3.48 -2.35 -3.37
CA GLY A 157 -4.62 -3.10 -2.82
C GLY A 157 -4.28 -4.55 -2.44
N VAL A 158 -3.24 -5.12 -3.08
CA VAL A 158 -2.64 -6.41 -2.73
C VAL A 158 -1.13 -6.27 -2.82
N MET A 159 -0.46 -6.39 -1.68
CA MET A 159 0.99 -6.32 -1.57
C MET A 159 1.53 -7.60 -0.95
N LEU A 160 2.57 -8.16 -1.54
CA LEU A 160 3.34 -9.26 -0.97
C LEU A 160 4.75 -8.77 -0.63
N MET A 161 5.26 -9.17 0.51
CA MET A 161 6.59 -8.75 0.96
C MET A 161 7.32 -9.92 1.62
N ASN A 162 8.59 -10.10 1.27
CA ASN A 162 9.50 -10.99 1.96
C ASN A 162 10.17 -10.28 3.15
N LYS A 163 10.72 -11.05 4.08
CA LYS A 163 11.44 -10.51 5.24
C LYS A 163 12.57 -9.54 4.86
N LYS A 164 13.20 -9.72 3.70
CA LYS A 164 14.22 -8.78 3.17
C LYS A 164 13.71 -7.36 3.06
N PHE A 165 12.42 -7.16 2.81
CA PHE A 165 11.78 -5.86 2.78
C PHE A 165 12.03 -5.05 4.06
N SER A 166 12.11 -5.70 5.22
CA SER A 166 12.38 -5.04 6.49
C SER A 166 13.73 -4.33 6.56
N ASN A 167 14.71 -4.73 5.75
CA ASN A 167 16.03 -4.08 5.71
C ASN A 167 15.92 -2.63 5.24
N TYR A 168 14.99 -2.33 4.34
CA TYR A 168 14.75 -0.99 3.82
C TYR A 168 14.05 -0.07 4.83
N LEU A 169 13.45 -0.64 5.87
CA LEU A 169 12.86 0.13 6.97
C LEU A 169 13.93 0.73 7.90
N LYS A 170 15.19 0.30 7.80
CA LYS A 170 16.34 0.83 8.56
C LYS A 170 16.10 0.81 10.08
N LYS A 171 15.45 -0.26 10.58
CA LYS A 171 15.06 -0.47 11.99
C LYS A 171 14.07 0.57 12.53
N GLN A 172 13.42 1.33 11.69
CA GLN A 172 12.38 2.26 12.08
C GLN A 172 11.06 1.53 12.36
N SER A 173 10.29 2.04 13.31
CA SER A 173 8.89 1.63 13.46
C SER A 173 8.09 2.07 12.22
N PRO A 174 6.93 1.44 11.95
CA PRO A 174 6.08 1.84 10.82
C PRO A 174 5.70 3.33 10.85
N LYS A 175 5.46 3.88 12.04
CA LYS A 175 5.18 5.31 12.22
C LYS A 175 6.37 6.17 11.82
N GLN A 176 7.56 5.88 12.35
CA GLN A 176 8.81 6.60 12.01
C GLN A 176 9.12 6.51 10.51
N PHE A 177 8.80 5.36 9.90
CA PHE A 177 8.95 5.19 8.45
C PHE A 177 8.09 6.17 7.67
N ILE A 178 6.79 6.27 7.96
CA ILE A 178 5.88 7.20 7.26
C ILE A 178 6.21 8.66 7.58
N GLU A 179 6.70 8.95 8.78
CA GLU A 179 7.09 10.30 9.21
C GLU A 179 8.48 10.74 8.73
N ARG A 180 9.13 9.98 7.82
CA ARG A 180 10.39 10.43 7.21
C ARG A 180 10.22 11.78 6.54
N PRO A 181 11.20 12.69 6.64
CA PRO A 181 11.11 14.01 6.00
C PRO A 181 10.83 13.96 4.50
N GLU A 182 11.34 12.95 3.82
CA GLU A 182 11.14 12.74 2.39
C GLU A 182 9.69 12.39 2.01
N PHE A 183 8.88 11.91 2.97
CA PHE A 183 7.47 11.55 2.76
C PHE A 183 6.50 12.66 3.15
N LYS A 184 7.01 13.75 3.73
CA LYS A 184 6.17 14.83 4.25
C LYS A 184 5.20 15.39 3.22
N GLN A 185 5.64 15.61 1.99
CA GLN A 185 4.78 16.15 0.93
C GLN A 185 3.64 15.18 0.56
N PHE A 186 3.90 13.86 0.57
CA PHE A 186 2.87 12.84 0.34
C PHE A 186 1.82 12.85 1.46
N VAL A 187 2.25 13.00 2.70
CA VAL A 187 1.37 13.02 3.88
C VAL A 187 0.56 14.31 3.93
N ASP A 188 1.20 15.47 3.74
CA ASP A 188 0.54 16.79 3.79
C ASP A 188 -0.42 17.00 2.62
N GLY A 189 -0.13 16.46 1.44
CA GLY A 189 -1.02 16.48 0.29
C GLY A 189 -1.28 17.87 -0.30
N MET A 190 -0.25 18.73 -0.38
CA MET A 190 -0.36 20.10 -0.93
C MET A 190 0.00 20.15 -2.42
N GLY A 191 -0.61 21.08 -3.16
CA GLY A 191 -0.26 21.36 -4.54
C GLY A 191 -0.34 20.11 -5.44
N ALA A 192 0.76 19.74 -6.07
CA ALA A 192 0.88 18.53 -6.89
C ALA A 192 0.64 17.23 -6.09
N TRP A 193 0.78 17.27 -4.77
CA TRP A 193 0.62 16.15 -3.85
C TRP A 193 -0.80 15.95 -3.33
N LYS A 194 -1.76 16.77 -3.75
CA LYS A 194 -3.16 16.76 -3.30
C LYS A 194 -3.80 15.36 -3.33
N TRP A 195 -3.41 14.53 -4.29
CA TRP A 195 -3.95 13.18 -4.49
C TRP A 195 -3.01 12.07 -4.05
N SER A 196 -1.98 12.41 -3.26
CA SER A 196 -1.07 11.42 -2.71
C SER A 196 -1.81 10.47 -1.77
N THR A 197 -1.42 9.20 -1.84
CA THR A 197 -1.89 8.13 -0.97
C THR A 197 -0.69 7.31 -0.53
N ASP A 198 -0.90 6.29 0.29
CA ASP A 198 0.07 5.24 0.54
C ASP A 198 0.61 4.64 -0.77
N GLN A 199 -0.26 4.44 -1.77
CA GLN A 199 0.13 3.90 -3.07
C GLN A 199 1.18 4.77 -3.78
N THR A 200 1.01 6.10 -3.80
CA THR A 200 1.99 6.98 -4.42
C THR A 200 3.28 7.06 -3.63
N LEU A 201 3.21 7.08 -2.30
CA LEU A 201 4.36 7.08 -1.41
C LEU A 201 5.18 5.78 -1.55
N LEU A 202 4.51 4.63 -1.49
CA LEU A 202 5.19 3.34 -1.58
C LEU A 202 5.79 3.10 -2.97
N ASN A 203 5.11 3.47 -4.07
CA ASN A 203 5.69 3.40 -5.42
C ASN A 203 6.98 4.23 -5.52
N TYR A 204 6.97 5.45 -4.99
CA TYR A 204 8.17 6.27 -4.93
C TYR A 204 9.29 5.57 -4.15
N TRP A 205 9.01 5.12 -2.93
CA TRP A 205 9.99 4.53 -2.05
C TRP A 205 10.58 3.22 -2.55
N ILE A 206 9.74 2.30 -3.03
CA ILE A 206 10.15 1.00 -3.57
C ILE A 206 11.14 1.19 -4.73
N ASN A 207 10.84 2.12 -5.64
CA ASN A 207 11.73 2.40 -6.76
C ASN A 207 12.99 3.16 -6.33
N LYS A 208 12.89 4.10 -5.41
CA LYS A 208 14.05 4.83 -4.86
C LYS A 208 15.06 3.90 -4.19
N GLU A 209 14.59 2.94 -3.41
CA GLU A 209 15.46 1.97 -2.73
C GLU A 209 15.95 0.87 -3.68
N GLY A 210 15.50 0.82 -4.92
CA GLY A 210 15.90 -0.19 -5.91
C GLY A 210 15.50 -1.61 -5.53
N MET A 211 14.32 -1.77 -4.93
CA MET A 211 13.82 -3.08 -4.52
C MET A 211 13.59 -3.98 -5.72
N ASN A 212 13.84 -5.28 -5.55
CA ASN A 212 13.53 -6.27 -6.57
C ASN A 212 12.04 -6.59 -6.55
N ILE A 213 11.32 -6.17 -7.59
CA ILE A 213 9.86 -6.20 -7.65
C ILE A 213 9.37 -7.36 -8.52
N LYS A 214 8.48 -8.19 -7.97
CA LYS A 214 7.67 -9.16 -8.73
C LYS A 214 6.40 -8.48 -9.22
N HIS A 215 6.22 -8.42 -10.53
CA HIS A 215 4.93 -8.02 -11.09
C HIS A 215 3.97 -9.21 -11.01
N LEU A 216 2.98 -9.12 -10.13
CA LEU A 216 1.94 -10.12 -10.02
C LEU A 216 0.97 -10.00 -11.21
N HIS A 217 0.51 -11.14 -11.71
CA HIS A 217 -0.47 -11.14 -12.79
C HIS A 217 -1.85 -10.78 -12.25
N TRP A 218 -2.59 -9.98 -13.02
CA TRP A 218 -3.98 -9.63 -12.71
C TRP A 218 -4.94 -10.84 -12.80
N LYS A 219 -4.63 -11.83 -13.62
CA LYS A 219 -5.52 -12.97 -13.96
C LYS A 219 -5.41 -14.11 -12.96
#